data_19351ec222957439a2f5ef8f77ec5f22
#
_entry.id   19351ec222957439a2f5ef8f77ec5f22
#
_cell.length_a   1.000
_cell.length_b   1.000
_cell.length_c   1.000
_cell.angle_alpha   90.00
_cell.angle_beta   90.00
_cell.angle_gamma   90.00
#
_symmetry.space_group_name_H-M   'P 1'
#
loop_
_entity.id
_entity.type
_entity.pdbx_description
1 polymer ?
#
loop_
_entity_poly.entity_id
_entity_poly.type
_entity_poly.pdbx_seq_one_letter_code
_entity_poly.pdbx_strand_id
1 'polypeptide(L)'
;EMPEILDVSPESGFIFSEEDVKAKASYAVIGDEVRQKLFPDSEALGQKIKIKGKNFKVIGIFPKKGQVGFLNLDEVIFVPYTTGMSYLFGRNYFNEIILEARDEKLVPSLAEDLKGVMRNLHDIKTVDPDKDDFHISTQQEALERVGMITDILTALLLAVAAISLVVGGIGIMNIMLVSVTERTKEIGLRKALGATNSDISLQFLIEAVLLTSAGGFVGILMGGGLSFLLSIILSFFLKLDWQFIFPYIGAIIGFVVSAGIGLLFGIYPARQAAAKNPIEALRYE
;
A
#
# COMPACT_ATOMS: atom_id res chain seq x y z
N GLU A 1 -9.89 -12.06 -28.13
CA GLU A 1 -10.16 -12.67 -26.80
C GLU A 1 -9.38 -11.97 -25.68
N MET A 2 -8.01 -11.84 -25.75
CA MET A 2 -7.26 -11.20 -24.65
C MET A 2 -7.65 -9.73 -24.38
N PRO A 3 -7.84 -8.86 -25.40
CA PRO A 3 -8.33 -7.51 -25.18
C PRO A 3 -9.73 -7.44 -24.56
N GLU A 4 -10.59 -8.40 -24.88
CA GLU A 4 -11.93 -8.53 -24.31
C GLU A 4 -11.87 -8.90 -22.84
N ILE A 5 -11.03 -9.87 -22.47
CA ILE A 5 -10.78 -10.27 -21.05
C ILE A 5 -10.22 -9.09 -20.24
N LEU A 6 -9.42 -8.23 -20.86
CA LEU A 6 -8.86 -7.03 -20.22
C LEU A 6 -9.80 -5.82 -20.26
N ASP A 7 -10.99 -5.99 -20.84
CA ASP A 7 -11.97 -4.91 -21.08
C ASP A 7 -11.33 -3.69 -21.73
N VAL A 8 -10.59 -3.93 -22.82
CA VAL A 8 -9.85 -2.90 -23.56
C VAL A 8 -10.22 -2.92 -25.04
N SER A 9 -10.76 -1.81 -25.50
CA SER A 9 -11.00 -1.56 -26.92
C SER A 9 -10.03 -0.47 -27.43
N PRO A 10 -9.58 -0.54 -28.69
CA PRO A 10 -8.75 0.52 -29.26
C PRO A 10 -9.50 1.86 -29.27
N GLU A 11 -8.80 2.92 -28.91
CA GLU A 11 -9.29 4.29 -29.07
C GLU A 11 -9.30 4.70 -30.54
N SER A 12 -8.33 4.21 -31.31
CA SER A 12 -8.20 4.48 -32.74
C SER A 12 -7.83 3.21 -33.48
N GLY A 13 -8.43 3.00 -34.64
CA GLY A 13 -8.21 1.80 -35.46
C GLY A 13 -9.04 0.60 -35.03
N PHE A 14 -8.47 -0.59 -35.15
CA PHE A 14 -9.16 -1.85 -34.88
C PHE A 14 -8.19 -2.92 -34.35
N ILE A 15 -8.74 -4.01 -33.80
CA ILE A 15 -8.00 -5.21 -33.39
C ILE A 15 -7.96 -6.17 -34.57
N PHE A 16 -6.90 -6.96 -34.69
CA PHE A 16 -6.80 -8.00 -35.71
C PHE A 16 -7.89 -9.07 -35.54
N SER A 17 -8.41 -9.52 -36.65
CA SER A 17 -9.45 -10.55 -36.75
C SER A 17 -8.89 -11.97 -36.63
N GLU A 18 -9.76 -12.97 -36.49
CA GLU A 18 -9.35 -14.37 -36.55
C GLU A 18 -8.68 -14.75 -37.91
N GLU A 19 -9.09 -14.09 -38.98
CA GLU A 19 -8.49 -14.30 -40.31
C GLU A 19 -7.06 -13.79 -40.31
N ASP A 20 -6.79 -12.63 -39.72
CA ASP A 20 -5.44 -12.08 -39.57
C ASP A 20 -4.54 -12.98 -38.73
N VAL A 21 -5.13 -13.57 -37.65
CA VAL A 21 -4.42 -14.54 -36.80
C VAL A 21 -4.06 -15.78 -37.61
N LYS A 22 -5.00 -16.35 -38.36
CA LYS A 22 -4.77 -17.54 -39.20
C LYS A 22 -3.76 -17.26 -40.35
N ALA A 23 -3.85 -16.06 -40.91
CA ALA A 23 -2.94 -15.60 -42.00
C ALA A 23 -1.51 -15.21 -41.51
N LYS A 24 -1.27 -15.24 -40.19
CA LYS A 24 -0.03 -14.74 -39.56
C LYS A 24 0.30 -13.30 -39.99
N ALA A 25 -0.73 -12.44 -39.98
CA ALA A 25 -0.60 -11.05 -40.39
C ALA A 25 0.43 -10.30 -39.50
N SER A 26 1.22 -9.44 -40.14
CA SER A 26 2.22 -8.62 -39.44
C SER A 26 1.60 -7.31 -39.00
N TYR A 27 0.57 -7.40 -38.15
CA TYR A 27 -0.15 -6.30 -37.54
C TYR A 27 0.22 -6.12 -36.07
N ALA A 28 0.14 -4.88 -35.60
CA ALA A 28 0.37 -4.54 -34.19
C ALA A 28 -0.71 -3.56 -33.70
N VAL A 29 -1.19 -3.76 -32.47
CA VAL A 29 -1.95 -2.79 -31.72
C VAL A 29 -1.06 -2.35 -30.56
N ILE A 30 -0.87 -1.04 -30.37
CA ILE A 30 0.12 -0.50 -29.44
C ILE A 30 -0.56 0.29 -28.32
N GLY A 31 0.03 0.26 -27.12
CA GLY A 31 -0.36 1.09 -25.99
C GLY A 31 0.02 2.56 -26.18
N ASP A 32 -0.59 3.43 -25.41
CA ASP A 32 -0.41 4.89 -25.55
C ASP A 32 1.03 5.34 -25.28
N GLU A 33 1.73 4.76 -24.31
CA GLU A 33 3.12 5.11 -24.03
C GLU A 33 4.06 4.67 -25.16
N VAL A 34 3.80 3.49 -25.75
CA VAL A 34 4.54 3.04 -26.96
C VAL A 34 4.30 4.00 -28.12
N ARG A 35 3.05 4.46 -28.31
CA ARG A 35 2.71 5.47 -29.31
C ARG A 35 3.51 6.75 -29.08
N GLN A 36 3.49 7.28 -27.85
CA GLN A 36 4.20 8.52 -27.52
C GLN A 36 5.71 8.40 -27.72
N LYS A 37 6.32 7.25 -27.35
CA LYS A 37 7.76 7.02 -27.51
C LYS A 37 8.21 6.87 -28.96
N LEU A 38 7.39 6.21 -29.79
CA LEU A 38 7.77 5.93 -31.18
C LEU A 38 7.29 7.00 -32.17
N PHE A 39 6.19 7.68 -31.86
CA PHE A 39 5.53 8.63 -32.76
C PHE A 39 5.10 9.91 -32.03
N PRO A 40 6.03 10.66 -31.40
CA PRO A 40 5.69 11.84 -30.58
C PRO A 40 4.96 12.93 -31.40
N ASP A 41 5.37 13.13 -32.64
CA ASP A 41 4.90 14.24 -33.49
C ASP A 41 4.15 13.76 -34.76
N SER A 42 3.80 12.48 -34.86
CA SER A 42 3.17 11.90 -36.05
C SER A 42 2.05 10.93 -35.68
N GLU A 43 1.14 10.75 -36.64
CA GLU A 43 0.08 9.74 -36.50
C GLU A 43 0.70 8.34 -36.57
N ALA A 44 0.47 7.52 -35.56
CA ALA A 44 1.03 6.17 -35.47
C ALA A 44 0.23 5.16 -36.29
N LEU A 45 -1.07 5.41 -36.52
CA LEU A 45 -1.94 4.49 -37.25
C LEU A 45 -1.48 4.33 -38.68
N GLY A 46 -1.36 3.08 -39.13
CA GLY A 46 -0.90 2.77 -40.49
C GLY A 46 0.63 2.75 -40.67
N GLN A 47 1.39 3.29 -39.71
CA GLN A 47 2.86 3.28 -39.73
C GLN A 47 3.44 1.89 -39.48
N LYS A 48 4.71 1.72 -39.77
CA LYS A 48 5.43 0.45 -39.55
C LYS A 48 6.36 0.58 -38.35
N ILE A 49 6.28 -0.37 -37.44
CA ILE A 49 7.23 -0.55 -36.34
C ILE A 49 8.06 -1.80 -36.55
N LYS A 50 9.31 -1.77 -36.11
CA LYS A 50 10.22 -2.91 -36.24
C LYS A 50 10.37 -3.61 -34.90
N ILE A 51 9.92 -4.87 -34.80
CA ILE A 51 10.03 -5.69 -33.61
C ILE A 51 10.94 -6.89 -33.95
N LYS A 52 12.05 -7.05 -33.24
CA LYS A 52 13.04 -8.12 -33.46
C LYS A 52 13.38 -8.31 -34.94
N GLY A 53 13.55 -7.22 -35.67
CA GLY A 53 13.96 -7.27 -37.11
C GLY A 53 12.81 -7.38 -38.10
N LYS A 54 11.59 -7.69 -37.69
CA LYS A 54 10.42 -7.80 -38.59
C LYS A 54 9.55 -6.52 -38.48
N ASN A 55 9.02 -6.10 -39.63
CA ASN A 55 8.12 -4.94 -39.69
C ASN A 55 6.67 -5.35 -39.39
N PHE A 56 6.02 -4.59 -38.54
CA PHE A 56 4.60 -4.71 -38.20
C PHE A 56 3.90 -3.40 -38.55
N LYS A 57 2.70 -3.48 -39.12
CA LYS A 57 1.88 -2.32 -39.39
C LYS A 57 1.00 -2.04 -38.15
N VAL A 58 1.04 -0.83 -37.63
CA VAL A 58 0.16 -0.39 -36.54
C VAL A 58 -1.25 -0.23 -37.10
N ILE A 59 -2.20 -1.01 -36.59
CA ILE A 59 -3.60 -1.01 -37.00
C ILE A 59 -4.53 -0.50 -35.92
N GLY A 60 -4.07 -0.38 -34.68
CA GLY A 60 -4.86 0.15 -33.56
C GLY A 60 -3.98 0.70 -32.46
N ILE A 61 -4.56 1.57 -31.66
CA ILE A 61 -3.93 2.22 -30.52
C ILE A 61 -4.88 2.08 -29.33
N PHE A 62 -4.41 1.55 -28.19
CA PHE A 62 -5.18 1.51 -26.97
C PHE A 62 -5.20 2.87 -26.28
N PRO A 63 -6.33 3.21 -25.60
CA PRO A 63 -6.38 4.39 -24.76
C PRO A 63 -5.40 4.25 -23.60
N LYS A 64 -5.02 5.39 -23.03
CA LYS A 64 -4.26 5.41 -21.78
C LYS A 64 -5.11 4.81 -20.65
N LYS A 65 -4.74 3.63 -20.18
CA LYS A 65 -5.46 2.87 -19.14
C LYS A 65 -4.57 2.53 -17.94
N GLY A 66 -3.26 2.65 -18.11
CA GLY A 66 -2.28 2.31 -17.07
C GLY A 66 -2.20 0.80 -16.84
N GLN A 67 -2.03 0.42 -15.58
CA GLN A 67 -1.88 -0.98 -15.18
C GLN A 67 -3.25 -1.65 -14.99
N VAL A 68 -3.47 -2.76 -15.69
CA VAL A 68 -4.63 -3.63 -15.54
C VAL A 68 -4.14 -5.01 -15.10
N GLY A 69 -4.44 -5.39 -13.87
CA GLY A 69 -3.85 -6.57 -13.27
C GLY A 69 -2.32 -6.48 -13.19
N PHE A 70 -1.64 -7.42 -13.82
CA PHE A 70 -0.16 -7.45 -13.89
C PHE A 70 0.43 -6.82 -15.16
N LEU A 71 -0.42 -6.36 -16.09
CA LEU A 71 -0.02 -5.80 -17.36
C LEU A 71 -0.18 -4.27 -17.35
N ASN A 72 0.89 -3.55 -17.72
CA ASN A 72 0.81 -2.14 -18.04
C ASN A 72 0.38 -1.99 -19.50
N LEU A 73 -0.91 -1.70 -19.74
CA LEU A 73 -1.47 -1.61 -21.08
C LEU A 73 -0.89 -0.48 -21.92
N ASP A 74 -0.35 0.55 -21.28
CA ASP A 74 0.25 1.69 -21.98
C ASP A 74 1.59 1.32 -22.64
N GLU A 75 2.28 0.28 -22.11
CA GLU A 75 3.60 -0.16 -22.59
C GLU A 75 3.57 -1.42 -23.46
N VAL A 76 2.40 -2.02 -23.68
CA VAL A 76 2.31 -3.28 -24.43
C VAL A 76 2.18 -3.09 -25.95
N ILE A 77 2.59 -4.12 -26.67
CA ILE A 77 2.35 -4.28 -28.09
C ILE A 77 1.65 -5.61 -28.30
N PHE A 78 0.41 -5.59 -28.76
CA PHE A 78 -0.33 -6.79 -29.12
C PHE A 78 -0.07 -7.14 -30.58
N VAL A 79 0.23 -8.41 -30.82
CA VAL A 79 0.40 -8.98 -32.16
C VAL A 79 -0.35 -10.30 -32.25
N PRO A 80 -0.78 -10.76 -33.44
CA PRO A 80 -1.38 -12.08 -33.56
C PRO A 80 -0.43 -13.15 -33.01
N TYR A 81 -0.94 -14.03 -32.14
CA TYR A 81 -0.09 -15.00 -31.45
C TYR A 81 0.66 -15.92 -32.42
N THR A 82 0.02 -16.29 -33.53
CA THR A 82 0.62 -17.11 -34.59
C THR A 82 1.83 -16.42 -35.22
N THR A 83 1.76 -15.10 -35.41
CA THR A 83 2.85 -14.26 -35.88
C THR A 83 3.96 -14.17 -34.84
N GLY A 84 3.57 -13.94 -33.56
CA GLY A 84 4.49 -13.88 -32.43
C GLY A 84 5.27 -15.18 -32.28
N MET A 85 4.59 -16.31 -32.24
CA MET A 85 5.22 -17.63 -32.15
C MET A 85 6.17 -17.91 -33.31
N SER A 86 5.71 -17.70 -34.55
CA SER A 86 6.49 -18.06 -35.74
C SER A 86 7.69 -17.15 -36.00
N TYR A 87 7.57 -15.84 -35.73
CA TYR A 87 8.57 -14.86 -36.16
C TYR A 87 9.31 -14.12 -35.07
N LEU A 88 8.70 -13.99 -33.87
CA LEU A 88 9.33 -13.25 -32.78
C LEU A 88 9.98 -14.16 -31.74
N PHE A 89 9.39 -15.31 -31.48
CA PHE A 89 9.80 -16.18 -30.36
C PHE A 89 10.36 -17.53 -30.85
N GLY A 90 10.02 -17.99 -32.04
CA GLY A 90 10.53 -19.25 -32.61
C GLY A 90 10.08 -20.49 -31.81
N ARG A 91 8.90 -20.43 -31.19
CA ARG A 91 8.35 -21.48 -30.35
C ARG A 91 6.87 -21.75 -30.64
N ASN A 92 6.38 -22.90 -30.23
CA ASN A 92 5.02 -23.37 -30.51
C ASN A 92 4.22 -23.66 -29.24
N TYR A 93 4.61 -23.06 -28.09
CA TYR A 93 3.92 -23.18 -26.81
C TYR A 93 3.64 -21.81 -26.21
N PHE A 94 2.60 -21.74 -25.37
CA PHE A 94 2.25 -20.57 -24.60
C PHE A 94 3.00 -20.56 -23.27
N ASN A 95 3.41 -19.39 -22.80
CA ASN A 95 3.99 -19.23 -21.46
C ASN A 95 2.91 -19.09 -20.41
N GLU A 96 1.80 -18.45 -20.80
CA GLU A 96 0.72 -18.09 -19.92
C GLU A 96 -0.60 -18.18 -20.69
N ILE A 97 -1.64 -18.65 -20.01
CA ILE A 97 -3.01 -18.67 -20.49
C ILE A 97 -3.85 -17.94 -19.46
N ILE A 98 -4.50 -16.87 -19.86
CA ILE A 98 -5.39 -16.09 -19.01
C ILE A 98 -6.82 -16.52 -19.29
N LEU A 99 -7.54 -16.88 -18.26
CA LEU A 99 -8.93 -17.30 -18.33
C LEU A 99 -9.80 -16.38 -17.48
N GLU A 100 -10.97 -16.05 -17.99
CA GLU A 100 -11.98 -15.31 -17.27
C GLU A 100 -13.10 -16.26 -16.83
N ALA A 101 -13.45 -16.21 -15.54
CA ALA A 101 -14.61 -16.93 -15.03
C ALA A 101 -15.87 -16.08 -15.17
N ARG A 102 -17.00 -16.72 -15.47
CA ARG A 102 -18.31 -16.03 -15.56
C ARG A 102 -18.81 -15.47 -14.23
N ASP A 103 -18.39 -16.07 -13.12
CA ASP A 103 -18.75 -15.68 -11.76
C ASP A 103 -17.51 -15.87 -10.88
N GLU A 104 -17.21 -14.87 -10.08
CA GLU A 104 -16.09 -14.87 -9.14
C GLU A 104 -16.14 -16.08 -8.17
N LYS A 105 -17.35 -16.49 -7.77
CA LYS A 105 -17.56 -17.64 -6.89
C LYS A 105 -17.12 -18.98 -7.48
N LEU A 106 -17.02 -19.06 -8.80
CA LEU A 106 -16.60 -20.26 -9.50
C LEU A 106 -15.08 -20.37 -9.64
N VAL A 107 -14.34 -19.29 -9.38
CA VAL A 107 -12.89 -19.24 -9.59
C VAL A 107 -12.16 -20.35 -8.82
N PRO A 108 -12.45 -20.63 -7.52
CA PRO A 108 -11.75 -21.69 -6.80
C PRO A 108 -11.98 -23.08 -7.40
N SER A 109 -13.24 -23.43 -7.75
CA SER A 109 -13.55 -24.72 -8.37
C SER A 109 -12.96 -24.83 -9.78
N LEU A 110 -12.98 -23.75 -10.56
CA LEU A 110 -12.38 -23.71 -11.88
C LEU A 110 -10.86 -23.93 -11.82
N ALA A 111 -10.18 -23.32 -10.84
CA ALA A 111 -8.75 -23.50 -10.65
C ALA A 111 -8.37 -24.96 -10.36
N GLU A 112 -9.16 -25.66 -9.53
CA GLU A 112 -8.96 -27.10 -9.27
C GLU A 112 -9.26 -27.97 -10.50
N ASP A 113 -10.33 -27.68 -11.23
CA ASP A 113 -10.65 -28.39 -12.48
C ASP A 113 -9.55 -28.21 -13.52
N LEU A 114 -9.06 -27.00 -13.69
CA LEU A 114 -7.93 -26.67 -14.59
C LEU A 114 -6.67 -27.41 -14.20
N LYS A 115 -6.38 -27.52 -12.89
CA LYS A 115 -5.25 -28.30 -12.40
C LYS A 115 -5.34 -29.76 -12.80
N GLY A 116 -6.53 -30.36 -12.70
CA GLY A 116 -6.80 -31.71 -13.17
C GLY A 116 -6.59 -31.88 -14.68
N VAL A 117 -7.10 -30.93 -15.48
CA VAL A 117 -6.94 -30.91 -16.94
C VAL A 117 -5.47 -30.77 -17.34
N MET A 118 -4.75 -29.82 -16.71
CA MET A 118 -3.33 -29.58 -17.01
C MET A 118 -2.47 -30.77 -16.66
N ARG A 119 -2.68 -31.43 -15.51
CA ARG A 119 -1.97 -32.66 -15.15
C ARG A 119 -2.19 -33.79 -16.16
N ASN A 120 -3.42 -33.92 -16.63
CA ASN A 120 -3.74 -34.93 -17.66
C ASN A 120 -3.03 -34.58 -19.00
N LEU A 121 -3.00 -33.31 -19.42
CA LEU A 121 -2.35 -32.89 -20.65
C LEU A 121 -0.82 -33.03 -20.59
N HIS A 122 -0.23 -32.88 -19.41
CA HIS A 122 1.21 -32.97 -19.16
C HIS A 122 1.65 -34.40 -18.74
N ASP A 123 0.74 -35.40 -18.74
CA ASP A 123 0.98 -36.78 -18.31
C ASP A 123 1.55 -36.89 -16.86
N ILE A 124 1.16 -35.96 -15.98
CA ILE A 124 1.58 -35.94 -14.58
C ILE A 124 0.70 -36.90 -13.77
N LYS A 125 1.26 -38.04 -13.36
CA LYS A 125 0.53 -39.11 -12.67
C LYS A 125 0.54 -38.98 -11.14
N THR A 126 1.33 -38.04 -10.61
CA THR A 126 1.45 -37.85 -9.15
C THR A 126 0.48 -36.82 -8.66
N VAL A 127 -0.03 -37.02 -7.44
CA VAL A 127 -0.91 -36.01 -6.76
C VAL A 127 -0.10 -34.95 -6.03
N ASP A 128 1.24 -35.08 -6.04
CA ASP A 128 2.16 -34.16 -5.38
C ASP A 128 2.23 -32.82 -6.13
N PRO A 129 1.76 -31.70 -5.52
CA PRO A 129 1.77 -30.40 -6.18
C PRO A 129 3.16 -29.88 -6.55
N ASP A 130 4.20 -30.33 -5.83
CA ASP A 130 5.60 -29.87 -6.06
C ASP A 130 6.18 -30.47 -7.34
N LYS A 131 5.47 -31.40 -7.99
CA LYS A 131 5.87 -32.03 -9.26
C LYS A 131 5.12 -31.50 -10.46
N ASP A 132 4.21 -30.55 -10.29
CA ASP A 132 3.55 -29.86 -11.39
C ASP A 132 4.56 -28.96 -12.10
N ASP A 133 4.66 -29.08 -13.42
CA ASP A 133 5.50 -28.24 -14.28
C ASP A 133 4.78 -26.97 -14.76
N PHE A 134 3.60 -26.71 -14.20
CA PHE A 134 2.77 -25.54 -14.44
C PHE A 134 2.34 -24.91 -13.11
N HIS A 135 1.97 -23.64 -13.15
CA HIS A 135 1.42 -22.92 -12.00
C HIS A 135 0.06 -22.31 -12.36
N ILE A 136 -0.93 -22.54 -11.53
CA ILE A 136 -2.23 -21.86 -11.63
C ILE A 136 -2.30 -20.87 -10.50
N SER A 137 -2.51 -19.59 -10.83
CA SER A 137 -2.74 -18.53 -9.84
C SER A 137 -4.04 -17.80 -10.15
N THR A 138 -4.78 -17.48 -9.12
CA THR A 138 -5.97 -16.65 -9.23
C THR A 138 -5.64 -15.21 -8.87
N GLN A 139 -6.42 -14.26 -9.41
CA GLN A 139 -6.28 -12.85 -9.03
C GLN A 139 -6.50 -12.64 -7.53
N GLN A 140 -7.42 -13.43 -6.94
CA GLN A 140 -7.68 -13.38 -5.51
C GLN A 140 -6.46 -13.81 -4.68
N GLU A 141 -5.80 -14.93 -5.03
CA GLU A 141 -4.57 -15.36 -4.36
C GLU A 141 -3.46 -14.32 -4.46
N ALA A 142 -3.35 -13.65 -5.59
CA ALA A 142 -2.38 -12.57 -5.77
C ALA A 142 -2.68 -11.38 -4.85
N LEU A 143 -3.95 -10.97 -4.75
CA LEU A 143 -4.39 -9.91 -3.84
C LEU A 143 -4.18 -10.32 -2.36
N GLU A 144 -4.47 -11.56 -1.99
CA GLU A 144 -4.24 -12.08 -0.63
C GLU A 144 -2.74 -12.06 -0.27
N ARG A 145 -1.85 -12.43 -1.20
CA ARG A 145 -0.39 -12.34 -0.98
C ARG A 145 0.08 -10.90 -0.78
N VAL A 146 -0.42 -9.97 -1.60
CA VAL A 146 -0.12 -8.54 -1.42
C VAL A 146 -0.67 -8.03 -0.09
N GLY A 147 -1.91 -8.43 0.27
CA GLY A 147 -2.51 -8.12 1.57
C GLY A 147 -1.64 -8.62 2.72
N MET A 148 -1.20 -9.88 2.69
CA MET A 148 -0.33 -10.46 3.72
C MET A 148 0.99 -9.68 3.87
N ILE A 149 1.64 -9.31 2.76
CA ILE A 149 2.86 -8.50 2.80
C ILE A 149 2.59 -7.14 3.44
N THR A 150 1.48 -6.50 3.07
CA THR A 150 1.06 -5.21 3.62
C THR A 150 0.79 -5.31 5.13
N ASP A 151 0.14 -6.39 5.59
CA ASP A 151 -0.13 -6.65 7.00
C ASP A 151 1.16 -6.83 7.80
N ILE A 152 2.12 -7.59 7.27
CA ILE A 152 3.45 -7.78 7.88
C ILE A 152 4.18 -6.44 8.00
N LEU A 153 4.20 -5.64 6.94
CA LEU A 153 4.83 -4.32 6.95
C LEU A 153 4.14 -3.37 7.94
N THR A 154 2.81 -3.40 7.99
CA THR A 154 2.02 -2.62 8.94
C THR A 154 2.32 -3.03 10.38
N ALA A 155 2.39 -4.33 10.68
CA ALA A 155 2.75 -4.84 11.99
C ALA A 155 4.16 -4.39 12.41
N LEU A 156 5.12 -4.42 11.48
CA LEU A 156 6.49 -3.92 11.72
C LEU A 156 6.48 -2.43 12.06
N LEU A 157 5.77 -1.62 11.28
CA LEU A 157 5.66 -0.17 11.52
C LEU A 157 4.99 0.12 12.86
N LEU A 158 3.94 -0.62 13.22
CA LEU A 158 3.28 -0.50 14.52
C LEU A 158 4.21 -0.87 15.68
N ALA A 159 5.04 -1.90 15.53
CA ALA A 159 6.03 -2.26 16.53
C ALA A 159 7.06 -1.14 16.75
N VAL A 160 7.59 -0.54 15.68
CA VAL A 160 8.50 0.61 15.76
C VAL A 160 7.80 1.81 16.42
N ALA A 161 6.55 2.10 16.04
CA ALA A 161 5.76 3.17 16.64
C ALA A 161 5.53 2.93 18.14
N ALA A 162 5.22 1.69 18.56
CA ALA A 162 5.02 1.33 19.96
C ALA A 162 6.30 1.55 20.78
N ILE A 163 7.46 1.14 20.26
CA ILE A 163 8.76 1.39 20.92
C ILE A 163 8.99 2.90 21.05
N SER A 164 8.76 3.67 19.99
CA SER A 164 8.91 5.13 19.99
C SER A 164 8.00 5.80 21.00
N LEU A 165 6.75 5.33 21.13
CA LEU A 165 5.79 5.82 22.13
C LEU A 165 6.26 5.52 23.56
N VAL A 166 6.80 4.35 23.84
CA VAL A 166 7.35 4.00 25.15
C VAL A 166 8.53 4.91 25.50
N VAL A 167 9.47 5.11 24.56
CA VAL A 167 10.63 6.00 24.76
C VAL A 167 10.15 7.44 25.02
N GLY A 168 9.20 7.93 24.20
CA GLY A 168 8.58 9.24 24.39
C GLY A 168 7.85 9.37 25.71
N GLY A 169 7.12 8.32 26.16
CA GLY A 169 6.45 8.26 27.43
C GLY A 169 7.42 8.34 28.62
N ILE A 170 8.56 7.65 28.57
CA ILE A 170 9.63 7.75 29.55
C ILE A 170 10.19 9.19 29.57
N GLY A 171 10.35 9.81 28.41
CA GLY A 171 10.76 11.23 28.31
C GLY A 171 9.80 12.15 29.04
N ILE A 172 8.49 11.98 28.85
CA ILE A 172 7.45 12.76 29.55
C ILE A 172 7.49 12.50 31.05
N MET A 173 7.61 11.24 31.47
CA MET A 173 7.75 10.88 32.88
C MET A 173 8.94 11.62 33.54
N ASN A 174 10.10 11.68 32.86
CA ASN A 174 11.29 12.37 33.37
C ASN A 174 11.05 13.89 33.45
N ILE A 175 10.44 14.51 32.45
CA ILE A 175 10.10 15.93 32.46
C ILE A 175 9.16 16.25 33.62
N MET A 176 8.13 15.41 33.84
CA MET A 176 7.17 15.57 34.92
C MET A 176 7.83 15.40 36.31
N LEU A 177 8.79 14.46 36.47
CA LEU A 177 9.56 14.30 37.71
C LEU A 177 10.40 15.55 38.02
N VAL A 178 11.04 16.13 37.02
CA VAL A 178 11.78 17.39 37.16
C VAL A 178 10.82 18.50 37.53
N SER A 179 9.67 18.63 36.84
CA SER A 179 8.64 19.62 37.16
C SER A 179 8.12 19.48 38.60
N VAL A 180 7.90 18.27 39.10
CA VAL A 180 7.51 18.03 40.50
C VAL A 180 8.58 18.50 41.48
N THR A 181 9.85 18.32 41.19
CA THR A 181 10.97 18.78 42.06
C THR A 181 11.06 20.30 42.06
N GLU A 182 10.98 20.94 40.90
CA GLU A 182 11.03 22.42 40.79
C GLU A 182 9.83 23.09 41.46
N ARG A 183 8.65 22.49 41.39
CA ARG A 183 7.40 23.02 41.99
C ARG A 183 7.13 22.51 43.40
N THR A 184 8.12 21.90 44.08
CA THR A 184 7.95 21.31 45.41
C THR A 184 7.39 22.33 46.41
N LYS A 185 7.86 23.58 46.46
CA LYS A 185 7.34 24.64 47.37
C LYS A 185 5.88 24.99 47.05
N GLU A 186 5.52 25.08 45.78
CA GLU A 186 4.16 25.36 45.32
C GLU A 186 3.18 24.25 45.75
N ILE A 187 3.58 22.98 45.59
CA ILE A 187 2.82 21.82 46.06
C ILE A 187 2.63 21.85 47.57
N GLY A 188 3.72 22.15 48.31
CA GLY A 188 3.68 22.30 49.79
C GLY A 188 2.70 23.38 50.22
N LEU A 189 2.71 24.55 49.57
CA LEU A 189 1.79 25.64 49.85
C LEU A 189 0.31 25.27 49.61
N ARG A 190 0.01 24.64 48.47
CA ARG A 190 -1.36 24.16 48.16
C ARG A 190 -1.87 23.18 49.22
N LYS A 191 -1.03 22.24 49.63
CA LYS A 191 -1.38 21.27 50.68
C LYS A 191 -1.57 21.93 52.06
N ALA A 192 -0.74 22.93 52.40
CA ALA A 192 -0.89 23.70 53.61
C ALA A 192 -2.23 24.49 53.63
N LEU A 193 -2.72 24.90 52.44
CA LEU A 193 -4.03 25.55 52.27
C LEU A 193 -5.21 24.57 52.18
N GLY A 194 -4.97 23.25 52.31
CA GLY A 194 -6.00 22.23 52.39
C GLY A 194 -6.23 21.40 51.12
N ALA A 195 -5.37 21.50 50.11
CA ALA A 195 -5.46 20.63 48.94
C ALA A 195 -5.21 19.17 49.35
N THR A 196 -6.04 18.27 48.83
CA THR A 196 -5.92 16.82 49.08
C THR A 196 -4.85 16.21 48.16
N ASN A 197 -4.37 15.02 48.51
CA ASN A 197 -3.45 14.25 47.64
C ASN A 197 -4.08 13.96 46.30
N SER A 198 -5.40 13.77 46.22
CA SER A 198 -6.13 13.53 44.99
C SER A 198 -6.11 14.75 44.10
N ASP A 199 -6.27 15.96 44.65
CA ASP A 199 -6.28 17.20 43.87
C ASP A 199 -4.91 17.44 43.20
N ILE A 200 -3.83 17.24 43.96
CA ILE A 200 -2.44 17.36 43.42
C ILE A 200 -2.18 16.30 42.38
N SER A 201 -2.54 15.03 42.65
CA SER A 201 -2.33 13.94 41.69
C SER A 201 -3.10 14.17 40.38
N LEU A 202 -4.38 14.58 40.48
CA LEU A 202 -5.23 14.86 39.34
C LEU A 202 -4.67 16.01 38.48
N GLN A 203 -4.19 17.07 39.12
CA GLN A 203 -3.60 18.21 38.42
C GLN A 203 -2.40 17.79 37.56
N PHE A 204 -1.42 17.08 38.16
CA PHE A 204 -0.24 16.61 37.40
C PHE A 204 -0.61 15.59 36.32
N LEU A 205 -1.62 14.76 36.57
CA LEU A 205 -2.09 13.78 35.57
C LEU A 205 -2.73 14.48 34.36
N ILE A 206 -3.56 15.50 34.59
CA ILE A 206 -4.15 16.31 33.52
C ILE A 206 -3.05 17.02 32.73
N GLU A 207 -2.03 17.57 33.41
CA GLU A 207 -0.90 18.22 32.75
C GLU A 207 -0.15 17.25 31.83
N ALA A 208 0.11 16.00 32.28
CA ALA A 208 0.72 14.97 31.48
C ALA A 208 -0.13 14.61 30.25
N VAL A 209 -1.45 14.41 30.43
CA VAL A 209 -2.39 14.08 29.34
C VAL A 209 -2.49 15.23 28.33
N LEU A 210 -2.51 16.48 28.79
CA LEU A 210 -2.54 17.66 27.90
C LEU A 210 -1.27 17.76 27.06
N LEU A 211 -0.09 17.55 27.69
CA LEU A 211 1.19 17.57 26.97
C LEU A 211 1.24 16.49 25.87
N THR A 212 0.84 15.25 26.23
CA THR A 212 0.86 14.16 25.24
C THR A 212 -0.20 14.34 24.16
N SER A 213 -1.39 14.83 24.51
CA SER A 213 -2.46 15.10 23.54
C SER A 213 -2.07 16.20 22.56
N ALA A 214 -1.40 17.27 23.05
CA ALA A 214 -0.87 18.32 22.18
C ALA A 214 0.21 17.77 21.24
N GLY A 215 1.14 16.95 21.78
CA GLY A 215 2.15 16.26 20.97
C GLY A 215 1.52 15.34 19.93
N GLY A 216 0.51 14.56 20.31
CA GLY A 216 -0.26 13.68 19.42
C GLY A 216 -0.95 14.45 18.30
N PHE A 217 -1.58 15.59 18.63
CA PHE A 217 -2.21 16.45 17.62
C PHE A 217 -1.19 17.00 16.60
N VAL A 218 -0.05 17.52 17.10
CA VAL A 218 1.04 17.98 16.24
C VAL A 218 1.58 16.81 15.38
N GLY A 219 1.74 15.62 15.96
CA GLY A 219 2.16 14.42 15.25
C GLY A 219 1.20 14.03 14.11
N ILE A 220 -0.11 14.12 14.34
CA ILE A 220 -1.13 13.87 13.31
C ILE A 220 -1.04 14.90 12.17
N LEU A 221 -0.87 16.17 12.50
CA LEU A 221 -0.72 17.22 11.49
C LEU A 221 0.56 17.03 10.66
N MET A 222 1.68 16.74 11.31
CA MET A 222 2.95 16.49 10.62
C MET A 222 2.90 15.21 9.77
N GLY A 223 2.40 14.12 10.34
CA GLY A 223 2.26 12.84 9.63
C GLY A 223 1.31 12.94 8.43
N GLY A 224 0.15 13.56 8.60
CA GLY A 224 -0.80 13.83 7.52
C GLY A 224 -0.22 14.75 6.45
N GLY A 225 0.47 15.81 6.85
CA GLY A 225 1.14 16.74 5.95
C GLY A 225 2.26 16.08 5.13
N LEU A 226 3.10 15.26 5.77
CA LEU A 226 4.14 14.49 5.08
C LEU A 226 3.54 13.47 4.10
N SER A 227 2.49 12.75 4.51
CA SER A 227 1.80 11.81 3.62
C SER A 227 1.18 12.51 2.41
N PHE A 228 0.60 13.69 2.61
CA PHE A 228 0.07 14.51 1.52
C PHE A 228 1.18 14.97 0.56
N LEU A 229 2.32 15.46 1.09
CA LEU A 229 3.47 15.85 0.27
C LEU A 229 4.03 14.67 -0.52
N LEU A 230 4.15 13.49 0.10
CA LEU A 230 4.59 12.27 -0.57
C LEU A 230 3.63 11.87 -1.69
N SER A 231 2.31 11.99 -1.48
CA SER A 231 1.31 11.73 -2.51
C SER A 231 1.53 12.61 -3.75
N ILE A 232 1.77 13.91 -3.56
CA ILE A 232 2.05 14.84 -4.67
C ILE A 232 3.36 14.46 -5.39
N ILE A 233 4.41 14.17 -4.63
CA ILE A 233 5.72 13.81 -5.19
C ILE A 233 5.61 12.52 -6.02
N LEU A 234 4.96 11.48 -5.49
CA LEU A 234 4.76 10.21 -6.19
C LEU A 234 3.92 10.38 -7.45
N SER A 235 2.83 11.15 -7.39
CA SER A 235 2.00 11.44 -8.56
C SER A 235 2.79 12.20 -9.63
N PHE A 236 3.63 13.16 -9.24
CA PHE A 236 4.38 13.97 -10.19
C PHE A 236 5.56 13.19 -10.82
N PHE A 237 6.37 12.47 -10.02
CA PHE A 237 7.58 11.78 -10.51
C PHE A 237 7.28 10.42 -11.13
N LEU A 238 6.37 9.64 -10.55
CA LEU A 238 6.05 8.29 -11.01
C LEU A 238 4.85 8.25 -11.95
N LYS A 239 4.17 9.39 -12.18
CA LYS A 239 2.94 9.51 -13.00
C LYS A 239 1.87 8.49 -12.57
N LEU A 240 1.86 8.11 -11.29
CA LEU A 240 0.85 7.25 -10.70
C LEU A 240 -0.32 8.12 -10.24
N ASP A 241 -1.56 7.70 -10.48
CA ASP A 241 -2.75 8.33 -9.91
C ASP A 241 -2.87 7.98 -8.41
N TRP A 242 -1.91 8.49 -7.61
CA TRP A 242 -1.87 8.26 -6.17
C TRP A 242 -2.76 9.27 -5.46
N GLN A 243 -3.99 8.87 -5.13
CA GLN A 243 -4.92 9.73 -4.41
C GLN A 243 -4.60 9.72 -2.91
N PHE A 244 -4.43 10.93 -2.33
CA PHE A 244 -4.32 11.06 -0.89
C PHE A 244 -5.68 10.88 -0.22
N ILE A 245 -5.77 9.86 0.64
CA ILE A 245 -6.94 9.61 1.49
C ILE A 245 -6.50 9.80 2.93
N PHE A 246 -7.10 10.79 3.63
CA PHE A 246 -6.78 11.03 5.03
C PHE A 246 -7.32 9.91 5.93
N PRO A 247 -6.47 9.22 6.73
CA PRO A 247 -6.89 8.09 7.55
C PRO A 247 -7.54 8.56 8.87
N TYR A 248 -8.79 8.97 8.85
CA TYR A 248 -9.50 9.49 10.04
C TYR A 248 -9.47 8.53 11.23
N ILE A 249 -9.69 7.24 10.99
CA ILE A 249 -9.67 6.21 12.04
C ILE A 249 -8.28 6.11 12.66
N GLY A 250 -7.23 6.09 11.84
CA GLY A 250 -5.84 6.08 12.32
C GLY A 250 -5.48 7.31 13.14
N ALA A 251 -5.97 8.50 12.72
CA ALA A 251 -5.76 9.75 13.46
C ALA A 251 -6.45 9.71 14.85
N ILE A 252 -7.70 9.23 14.91
CA ILE A 252 -8.43 9.10 16.19
C ILE A 252 -7.72 8.11 17.12
N ILE A 253 -7.34 6.94 16.60
CA ILE A 253 -6.62 5.93 17.38
C ILE A 253 -5.29 6.50 17.87
N GLY A 254 -4.52 7.17 17.03
CA GLY A 254 -3.26 7.80 17.39
C GLY A 254 -3.41 8.84 18.49
N PHE A 255 -4.46 9.66 18.43
CA PHE A 255 -4.77 10.65 19.48
C PHE A 255 -5.13 9.99 20.81
N VAL A 256 -6.00 8.97 20.78
CA VAL A 256 -6.40 8.23 21.99
C VAL A 256 -5.21 7.51 22.63
N VAL A 257 -4.36 6.87 21.80
CA VAL A 257 -3.14 6.22 22.28
C VAL A 257 -2.18 7.24 22.90
N SER A 258 -2.01 8.42 22.28
CA SER A 258 -1.17 9.48 22.80
C SER A 258 -1.65 9.97 24.19
N ALA A 259 -2.94 10.21 24.33
CA ALA A 259 -3.54 10.56 25.63
C ALA A 259 -3.37 9.42 26.66
N GLY A 260 -3.54 8.17 26.24
CA GLY A 260 -3.33 6.98 27.07
C GLY A 260 -1.88 6.85 27.57
N ILE A 261 -0.89 7.16 26.74
CA ILE A 261 0.52 7.22 27.12
C ILE A 261 0.75 8.30 28.19
N GLY A 262 0.16 9.48 28.02
CA GLY A 262 0.21 10.55 29.04
C GLY A 262 -0.36 10.11 30.37
N LEU A 263 -1.49 9.41 30.34
CA LEU A 263 -2.08 8.84 31.54
C LEU A 263 -1.12 7.81 32.19
N LEU A 264 -0.63 6.84 31.44
CA LEU A 264 0.17 5.73 31.92
C LEU A 264 1.50 6.20 32.54
N PHE A 265 2.24 7.04 31.82
CA PHE A 265 3.52 7.56 32.28
C PHE A 265 3.41 8.76 33.23
N GLY A 266 2.25 9.44 33.27
CA GLY A 266 1.95 10.53 34.20
C GLY A 266 1.54 10.06 35.60
N ILE A 267 1.04 8.82 35.77
CA ILE A 267 0.59 8.30 37.07
C ILE A 267 1.72 8.33 38.12
N TYR A 268 2.91 7.89 37.76
CA TYR A 268 4.03 7.79 38.69
C TYR A 268 4.48 9.17 39.19
N PRO A 269 4.80 10.17 38.37
CA PRO A 269 5.13 11.53 38.82
C PRO A 269 4.00 12.20 39.58
N ALA A 270 2.74 12.03 39.15
CA ALA A 270 1.59 12.59 39.83
C ALA A 270 1.44 12.06 41.26
N ARG A 271 1.62 10.74 41.46
CA ARG A 271 1.63 10.15 42.80
C ARG A 271 2.79 10.65 43.66
N GLN A 272 3.97 10.83 43.06
CA GLN A 272 5.14 11.35 43.77
C GLN A 272 4.92 12.82 44.23
N ALA A 273 4.29 13.65 43.38
CA ALA A 273 3.89 14.99 43.73
C ALA A 273 2.87 14.99 44.92
N ALA A 274 1.86 14.12 44.85
CA ALA A 274 0.85 13.97 45.87
C ALA A 274 1.41 13.44 47.21
N ALA A 275 2.48 12.67 47.20
CA ALA A 275 3.10 12.12 48.40
C ALA A 275 4.02 13.13 49.18
N LYS A 276 4.31 14.31 48.61
CA LYS A 276 5.19 15.32 49.26
C LYS A 276 4.58 15.80 50.55
N ASN A 277 5.41 15.85 51.63
CA ASN A 277 5.04 16.39 52.92
C ASN A 277 5.04 17.94 52.88
N PRO A 278 3.95 18.63 53.24
CA PRO A 278 3.90 20.10 53.16
C PRO A 278 4.97 20.79 54.03
N ILE A 279 5.34 20.24 55.16
CA ILE A 279 6.35 20.84 56.05
C ILE A 279 7.74 20.76 55.42
N GLU A 280 8.10 19.59 54.87
CA GLU A 280 9.38 19.40 54.18
C GLU A 280 9.46 20.18 52.87
N ALA A 281 8.34 20.25 52.15
CA ALA A 281 8.25 20.98 50.89
C ALA A 281 8.46 22.50 51.05
N LEU A 282 7.98 23.09 52.14
CA LEU A 282 8.18 24.51 52.45
C LEU A 282 9.58 24.83 53.01
N ARG A 283 10.28 23.83 53.51
CA ARG A 283 11.64 23.94 54.07
C ARG A 283 12.73 23.65 53.04
N TYR A 284 12.33 23.22 51.86
CA TYR A 284 13.26 22.91 50.75
C TYR A 284 13.87 24.18 50.20
N GLU A 285 15.21 24.31 50.29
CA GLU A 285 16.01 25.39 49.66
C GLU A 285 16.35 25.07 48.21
#